data_745ced6e49d554e23c5c51b55be1b257
#
_entry.id   745ced6e49d554e23c5c51b55be1b257
#
_cell.length_a   1.000
_cell.length_b   1.000
_cell.length_c   1.000
_cell.angle_alpha   90.00
_cell.angle_beta   90.00
_cell.angle_gamma   90.00
#
_symmetry.space_group_name_H-M   'P 1'
#
loop_
_entity.id
_entity.type
_entity.pdbx_description
1 polymer ?
#
loop_
_entity_poly.entity_id
_entity_poly.type
_entity_poly.pdbx_seq_one_letter_code
_entity_poly.pdbx_strand_id
1 'polypeptide(L)'
;MRHVPAAHAPAPHEQAARDLDLAVALVVDAPPAAASLARLVAEPVDEGGGDPHGALVFGALLHLTRAEEAAGWWWRHAAEGGNRTAAFLLYLLHSARGEFRDAERWRARGRRTPKPGTGGGPGSGPPSLSAAVRHRLLAQCHARRTPSLPAALESLVNRLPQVPAVDPEYGAPAGVPHPDASLRCLLEVNSGCTHDS
;
A
#
# COMPACT_ATOMS: atom_id res chain seq x y z
N MET A 1 22.79 -41.93 -10.94
CA MET A 1 21.47 -41.32 -10.66
C MET A 1 21.68 -40.11 -9.74
N ARG A 2 21.50 -38.89 -10.23
CA ARG A 2 21.62 -37.68 -9.39
C ARG A 2 20.26 -37.45 -8.73
N HIS A 3 20.22 -37.54 -7.41
CA HIS A 3 19.05 -37.20 -6.64
C HIS A 3 18.83 -35.69 -6.73
N VAL A 4 17.80 -35.26 -7.45
CA VAL A 4 17.34 -33.86 -7.49
C VAL A 4 16.56 -33.65 -6.19
N PRO A 5 17.00 -32.78 -5.27
CA PRO A 5 16.23 -32.51 -4.06
C PRO A 5 14.88 -31.89 -4.48
N ALA A 6 13.80 -32.48 -4.02
CA ALA A 6 12.46 -31.93 -4.23
C ALA A 6 12.44 -30.50 -3.63
N ALA A 7 12.18 -29.51 -4.48
CA ALA A 7 12.02 -28.14 -4.01
C ALA A 7 10.87 -28.12 -2.99
N HIS A 8 11.19 -27.83 -1.74
CA HIS A 8 10.18 -27.69 -0.70
C HIS A 8 9.22 -26.57 -1.10
N ALA A 9 7.95 -26.90 -1.19
CA ALA A 9 6.91 -25.88 -1.36
C ALA A 9 6.99 -24.91 -0.17
N PRO A 10 6.91 -23.58 -0.43
CA PRO A 10 6.97 -22.61 0.66
C PRO A 10 5.81 -22.82 1.64
N ALA A 11 6.06 -22.54 2.92
CA ALA A 11 5.00 -22.59 3.92
C ALA A 11 3.88 -21.58 3.58
N PRO A 12 2.60 -21.86 3.92
CA PRO A 12 1.48 -20.99 3.55
C PRO A 12 1.67 -19.52 3.98
N HIS A 13 2.26 -19.26 5.15
CA HIS A 13 2.55 -17.91 5.64
C HIS A 13 3.66 -17.23 4.83
N GLU A 14 4.69 -17.98 4.39
CA GLU A 14 5.73 -17.44 3.52
C GLU A 14 5.20 -17.09 2.13
N GLN A 15 4.27 -17.91 1.63
CA GLN A 15 3.60 -17.61 0.35
C GLN A 15 2.73 -16.37 0.49
N ALA A 16 1.95 -16.24 1.57
CA ALA A 16 1.13 -15.06 1.83
C ALA A 16 1.98 -13.78 1.96
N ALA A 17 3.16 -13.86 2.58
CA ALA A 17 4.08 -12.71 2.65
C ALA A 17 4.58 -12.28 1.26
N ARG A 18 4.93 -13.22 0.39
CA ARG A 18 5.34 -12.92 -0.99
C ARG A 18 4.21 -12.35 -1.82
N ASP A 19 3.01 -12.90 -1.66
CA ASP A 19 1.81 -12.42 -2.36
C ASP A 19 1.45 -10.99 -1.90
N LEU A 20 1.65 -10.69 -0.60
CA LEU A 20 1.49 -9.36 -0.04
C LEU A 20 2.48 -8.37 -0.66
N ASP A 21 3.77 -8.71 -0.68
CA ASP A 21 4.81 -7.88 -1.27
C ASP A 21 4.52 -7.57 -2.75
N LEU A 22 4.10 -8.57 -3.51
CA LEU A 22 3.72 -8.38 -4.92
C LEU A 22 2.46 -7.50 -5.06
N ALA A 23 1.43 -7.76 -4.26
CA ALA A 23 0.20 -6.98 -4.31
C ALA A 23 0.44 -5.51 -3.93
N VAL A 24 1.28 -5.24 -2.94
CA VAL A 24 1.73 -3.90 -2.55
C VAL A 24 2.46 -3.21 -3.71
N ALA A 25 3.40 -3.90 -4.37
CA ALA A 25 4.12 -3.36 -5.51
C ALA A 25 3.16 -3.01 -6.66
N LEU A 26 2.16 -3.84 -6.94
CA LEU A 26 1.13 -3.58 -7.96
C LEU A 26 0.22 -2.40 -7.60
N VAL A 27 -0.13 -2.22 -6.33
CA VAL A 27 -0.90 -1.05 -5.86
C VAL A 27 -0.13 0.24 -6.13
N VAL A 28 1.17 0.25 -5.82
CA VAL A 28 2.04 1.42 -6.06
C VAL A 28 2.30 1.65 -7.55
N ASP A 29 2.33 0.57 -8.36
CA ASP A 29 2.50 0.64 -9.82
C ASP A 29 1.23 1.12 -10.54
N ALA A 30 0.08 1.01 -9.93
CA ALA A 30 -1.18 1.34 -10.58
C ALA A 30 -1.22 2.80 -11.05
N PRO A 31 -1.71 3.10 -12.28
CA PRO A 31 -1.74 4.45 -12.83
C PRO A 31 -2.43 5.49 -11.93
N PRO A 32 -3.53 5.19 -11.21
CA PRO A 32 -4.21 6.15 -10.36
C PRO A 32 -3.53 6.37 -9.00
N ALA A 33 -2.47 5.64 -8.64
CA ALA A 33 -1.88 5.65 -7.30
C ALA A 33 -1.49 7.05 -6.84
N ALA A 34 -0.76 7.78 -7.68
CA ALA A 34 -0.29 9.13 -7.33
C ALA A 34 -1.44 10.14 -7.21
N ALA A 35 -2.43 10.09 -8.10
CA ALA A 35 -3.59 10.96 -8.02
C ALA A 35 -4.45 10.67 -6.78
N SER A 36 -4.58 9.40 -6.40
CA SER A 36 -5.27 8.99 -5.18
C SER A 36 -4.54 9.47 -3.93
N LEU A 37 -3.22 9.35 -3.90
CA LEU A 37 -2.41 9.86 -2.80
C LEU A 37 -2.49 11.39 -2.70
N ALA A 38 -2.49 12.12 -3.83
CA ALA A 38 -2.64 13.57 -3.85
C ALA A 38 -4.00 14.01 -3.30
N ARG A 39 -5.09 13.28 -3.58
CA ARG A 39 -6.41 13.54 -2.98
C ARG A 39 -6.41 13.32 -1.48
N LEU A 40 -5.80 12.22 -1.00
CA LEU A 40 -5.71 11.95 0.42
C LEU A 40 -4.99 13.08 1.19
N VAL A 41 -3.94 13.66 0.59
CA VAL A 41 -3.23 14.81 1.18
C VAL A 41 -4.06 16.09 1.15
N ALA A 42 -4.94 16.25 0.16
CA ALA A 42 -5.78 17.44 0.01
C ALA A 42 -7.01 17.44 0.93
N GLU A 43 -7.50 16.27 1.30
CA GLU A 43 -8.69 16.08 2.11
C GLU A 43 -8.29 15.55 3.50
N PRO A 44 -8.44 16.34 4.57
CA PRO A 44 -8.13 15.87 5.92
C PRO A 44 -9.00 14.66 6.31
N VAL A 45 -8.37 13.68 6.94
CA VAL A 45 -9.02 12.42 7.35
C VAL A 45 -9.97 12.61 8.57
N ASP A 46 -10.07 13.81 9.11
CA ASP A 46 -10.60 14.10 10.45
C ASP A 46 -12.09 13.84 10.66
N GLU A 47 -12.90 13.59 9.62
CA GLU A 47 -14.34 13.33 9.79
C GLU A 47 -14.87 12.16 8.95
N GLY A 48 -14.11 11.09 8.83
CA GLY A 48 -14.62 9.82 8.24
C GLY A 48 -14.67 9.79 6.72
N GLY A 49 -14.03 10.74 6.01
CA GLY A 49 -14.17 10.94 4.58
C GLY A 49 -12.92 10.89 3.70
N GLY A 50 -11.76 10.51 4.20
CA GLY A 50 -10.55 10.44 3.36
C GLY A 50 -10.68 9.48 2.18
N ASP A 51 -10.04 9.78 1.03
CA ASP A 51 -10.08 8.94 -0.18
C ASP A 51 -9.62 7.50 0.12
N PRO A 52 -10.50 6.47 0.05
CA PRO A 52 -10.12 5.08 0.34
C PRO A 52 -9.05 4.53 -0.59
N HIS A 53 -8.91 5.08 -1.80
CA HIS A 53 -7.84 4.67 -2.72
C HIS A 53 -6.51 5.33 -2.33
N GLY A 54 -6.53 6.57 -1.88
CA GLY A 54 -5.37 7.24 -1.32
C GLY A 54 -4.85 6.55 -0.07
N ALA A 55 -5.76 6.17 0.85
CA ALA A 55 -5.44 5.41 2.05
C ALA A 55 -4.83 4.04 1.72
N LEU A 56 -5.34 3.35 0.68
CA LEU A 56 -4.76 2.10 0.17
C LEU A 56 -3.30 2.29 -0.27
N VAL A 57 -3.04 3.30 -1.10
CA VAL A 57 -1.70 3.58 -1.64
C VAL A 57 -0.75 4.01 -0.53
N PHE A 58 -1.21 4.85 0.40
CA PHE A 58 -0.40 5.30 1.52
C PHE A 58 0.00 4.14 2.45
N GLY A 59 -0.94 3.26 2.78
CA GLY A 59 -0.64 2.02 3.50
C GLY A 59 0.38 1.14 2.77
N ALA A 60 0.33 1.08 1.43
CA ALA A 60 1.32 0.36 0.63
C ALA A 60 2.73 0.97 0.74
N LEU A 61 2.86 2.30 0.75
CA LEU A 61 4.14 2.98 0.99
C LEU A 61 4.67 2.70 2.39
N LEU A 62 3.82 2.74 3.41
CA LEU A 62 4.19 2.41 4.79
C LEU A 62 4.68 0.95 4.93
N HIS A 63 4.04 0.01 4.27
CA HIS A 63 4.49 -1.39 4.26
C HIS A 63 5.90 -1.51 3.65
N LEU A 64 6.18 -0.81 2.57
CA LEU A 64 7.50 -0.79 1.92
C LEU A 64 8.61 -0.17 2.80
N THR A 65 8.25 0.67 3.77
CA THR A 65 9.17 1.20 4.80
C THR A 65 9.18 0.38 6.09
N ARG A 66 8.53 -0.80 6.11
CA ARG A 66 8.44 -1.69 7.27
C ARG A 66 7.60 -1.19 8.44
N ALA A 67 6.80 -0.15 8.23
CA ALA A 67 5.82 0.32 9.20
C ALA A 67 4.51 -0.49 9.08
N GLU A 68 4.58 -1.81 9.31
CA GLU A 68 3.48 -2.76 9.02
C GLU A 68 2.20 -2.49 9.82
N GLU A 69 2.31 -2.06 11.08
CA GLU A 69 1.14 -1.75 11.91
C GLU A 69 0.42 -0.52 11.40
N ALA A 70 1.17 0.53 11.05
CA ALA A 70 0.61 1.73 10.43
C ALA A 70 0.01 1.43 9.06
N ALA A 71 0.66 0.58 8.24
CA ALA A 71 0.10 0.11 6.98
C ALA A 71 -1.23 -0.61 7.17
N GLY A 72 -1.30 -1.51 8.15
CA GLY A 72 -2.52 -2.23 8.50
C GLY A 72 -3.65 -1.29 8.94
N TRP A 73 -3.33 -0.24 9.71
CA TRP A 73 -4.30 0.77 10.11
C TRP A 73 -4.89 1.50 8.88
N TRP A 74 -4.05 1.98 7.97
CA TRP A 74 -4.49 2.66 6.74
C TRP A 74 -5.29 1.75 5.81
N TRP A 75 -4.93 0.47 5.71
CA TRP A 75 -5.70 -0.50 4.93
C TRP A 75 -7.05 -0.82 5.57
N ARG A 76 -7.16 -0.84 6.92
CA ARG A 76 -8.48 -0.96 7.60
C ARG A 76 -9.36 0.23 7.25
N HIS A 77 -8.84 1.45 7.38
CA HIS A 77 -9.57 2.66 7.00
C HIS A 77 -10.03 2.60 5.53
N ALA A 78 -9.17 2.24 4.60
CA ALA A 78 -9.52 2.07 3.19
C ALA A 78 -10.59 0.99 2.97
N ALA A 79 -10.49 -0.16 3.67
CA ALA A 79 -11.45 -1.26 3.55
C ALA A 79 -12.82 -0.89 4.15
N GLU A 80 -12.86 -0.07 5.19
CA GLU A 80 -14.07 0.50 5.77
C GLU A 80 -14.75 1.46 4.79
N GLY A 81 -13.98 2.25 4.07
CA GLY A 81 -14.43 3.07 2.94
C GLY A 81 -14.81 2.27 1.69
N GLY A 82 -14.87 0.93 1.76
CA GLY A 82 -15.33 0.07 0.68
C GLY A 82 -14.24 -0.37 -0.30
N ASN A 83 -12.97 -0.17 -0.01
CA ASN A 83 -11.88 -0.60 -0.88
C ASN A 83 -11.61 -2.11 -0.76
N ARG A 84 -11.96 -2.88 -1.80
CA ARG A 84 -11.78 -4.34 -1.82
C ARG A 84 -10.32 -4.77 -1.85
N THR A 85 -9.46 -4.00 -2.50
CA THR A 85 -8.03 -4.29 -2.56
C THR A 85 -7.39 -4.16 -1.17
N ALA A 86 -7.79 -3.14 -0.39
CA ALA A 86 -7.34 -2.98 0.99
C ALA A 86 -7.76 -4.18 1.86
N ALA A 87 -9.00 -4.65 1.74
CA ALA A 87 -9.45 -5.86 2.44
C ALA A 87 -8.64 -7.10 2.03
N PHE A 88 -8.24 -7.20 0.78
CA PHE A 88 -7.38 -8.29 0.30
C PHE A 88 -5.95 -8.18 0.86
N LEU A 89 -5.36 -6.97 0.93
CA LEU A 89 -4.04 -6.77 1.55
C LEU A 89 -4.07 -7.14 3.04
N LEU A 90 -5.13 -6.79 3.76
CA LEU A 90 -5.33 -7.20 5.16
C LEU A 90 -5.44 -8.73 5.30
N TYR A 91 -6.18 -9.39 4.40
CA TYR A 91 -6.22 -10.84 4.36
C TYR A 91 -4.80 -11.44 4.22
N LEU A 92 -3.99 -10.92 3.31
CA LEU A 92 -2.61 -11.39 3.10
C LEU A 92 -1.72 -11.08 4.30
N LEU A 93 -1.82 -9.89 4.89
CA LEU A 93 -1.06 -9.48 6.08
C LEU A 93 -1.32 -10.41 7.26
N HIS A 94 -2.59 -10.65 7.59
CA HIS A 94 -2.95 -11.55 8.68
C HIS A 94 -2.57 -13.01 8.37
N SER A 95 -2.69 -13.45 7.10
CA SER A 95 -2.24 -14.78 6.69
C SER A 95 -0.73 -14.96 6.84
N ALA A 96 0.07 -13.93 6.49
CA ALA A 96 1.52 -13.93 6.65
C ALA A 96 1.95 -14.00 8.12
N ARG A 97 1.15 -13.42 9.03
CA ARG A 97 1.34 -13.47 10.48
C ARG A 97 0.82 -14.74 11.14
N GLY A 98 0.13 -15.62 10.41
CA GLY A 98 -0.53 -16.82 10.95
C GLY A 98 -1.84 -16.53 11.70
N GLU A 99 -2.40 -15.32 11.58
CA GLU A 99 -3.63 -14.86 12.21
C GLU A 99 -4.85 -15.24 11.34
N PHE A 100 -5.06 -16.53 11.18
CA PHE A 100 -6.02 -17.05 10.17
C PHE A 100 -7.47 -16.65 10.41
N ARG A 101 -7.89 -16.40 11.66
CA ARG A 101 -9.27 -15.94 11.95
C ARG A 101 -9.51 -14.53 11.42
N ASP A 102 -8.56 -13.65 11.62
CA ASP A 102 -8.64 -12.26 11.14
C ASP A 102 -8.50 -12.23 9.62
N ALA A 103 -7.62 -13.04 9.06
CA ALA A 103 -7.51 -13.21 7.61
C ALA A 103 -8.88 -13.60 6.99
N GLU A 104 -9.58 -14.60 7.50
CA GLU A 104 -10.88 -14.99 6.97
C GLU A 104 -11.96 -13.90 7.15
N ARG A 105 -11.93 -13.13 8.23
CA ARG A 105 -12.84 -11.96 8.41
C ARG A 105 -12.65 -10.94 7.28
N TRP A 106 -11.41 -10.58 6.97
CA TRP A 106 -11.09 -9.64 5.90
C TRP A 106 -11.42 -10.18 4.51
N ARG A 107 -11.17 -11.47 4.27
CA ARG A 107 -11.57 -12.15 3.04
C ARG A 107 -13.09 -12.11 2.83
N ALA A 108 -13.87 -12.39 3.87
CA ALA A 108 -15.33 -12.33 3.82
C ALA A 108 -15.82 -10.89 3.58
N ARG A 109 -15.18 -9.89 4.20
CA ARG A 109 -15.52 -8.47 4.00
C ARG A 109 -15.25 -8.04 2.56
N GLY A 110 -14.10 -8.38 1.99
CA GLY A 110 -13.76 -8.06 0.61
C GLY A 110 -14.74 -8.64 -0.43
N ARG A 111 -15.38 -9.76 -0.13
CA ARG A 111 -16.42 -10.33 -1.00
C ARG A 111 -17.76 -9.59 -0.95
N ARG A 112 -18.09 -8.94 0.17
CA ARG A 112 -19.35 -8.23 0.39
C ARG A 112 -19.33 -6.81 -0.16
N THR A 113 -18.16 -6.21 -0.32
CA THR A 113 -18.02 -4.86 -0.87
C THR A 113 -18.42 -4.87 -2.35
N PRO A 114 -19.27 -3.96 -2.83
CA PRO A 114 -19.59 -3.85 -4.26
C PRO A 114 -18.31 -3.59 -5.07
N LYS A 115 -18.23 -4.16 -6.27
CA LYS A 115 -17.13 -3.86 -7.19
C LYS A 115 -17.24 -2.37 -7.54
N PRO A 116 -16.19 -1.56 -7.37
CA PRO A 116 -16.23 -0.17 -7.79
C PRO A 116 -16.55 -0.14 -9.28
N GLY A 117 -17.57 0.64 -9.65
CA GLY A 117 -17.90 0.85 -11.05
C GLY A 117 -16.68 1.37 -11.80
N THR A 118 -16.45 0.87 -12.99
CA THR A 118 -15.41 1.31 -13.92
C THR A 118 -15.71 2.73 -14.40
N GLY A 119 -15.57 3.72 -13.52
CA GLY A 119 -15.71 5.15 -13.79
C GLY A 119 -14.34 5.80 -13.93
N GLY A 120 -13.59 5.44 -14.95
CA GLY A 120 -12.35 6.10 -15.33
C GLY A 120 -12.51 6.74 -16.70
N GLY A 121 -12.92 8.00 -16.76
CA GLY A 121 -12.86 8.79 -17.98
C GLY A 121 -11.42 9.08 -18.38
N PRO A 122 -11.10 9.28 -19.69
CA PRO A 122 -9.79 9.65 -20.15
C PRO A 122 -9.51 11.11 -19.77
N GLY A 123 -8.80 11.33 -18.68
CA GLY A 123 -8.30 12.64 -18.26
C GLY A 123 -6.78 12.66 -18.33
N SER A 124 -6.22 13.79 -18.73
CA SER A 124 -4.78 14.13 -18.78
C SER A 124 -4.00 13.42 -17.69
N GLY A 125 -2.93 12.70 -18.04
CA GLY A 125 -2.24 11.76 -17.19
C GLY A 125 -1.91 12.31 -15.81
N PRO A 126 -2.39 11.67 -14.74
CA PRO A 126 -2.11 12.09 -13.39
C PRO A 126 -0.62 11.96 -13.08
N PRO A 127 -0.08 12.75 -12.12
CA PRO A 127 1.26 12.53 -11.62
C PRO A 127 1.41 11.07 -11.22
N SER A 128 2.40 10.39 -11.75
CA SER A 128 2.65 8.98 -11.45
C SER A 128 3.98 8.86 -10.72
N LEU A 129 4.08 7.91 -9.80
CA LEU A 129 5.38 7.50 -9.29
C LEU A 129 6.31 7.18 -10.46
N SER A 130 7.57 7.59 -10.36
CA SER A 130 8.54 7.42 -11.44
C SER A 130 8.54 5.98 -11.95
N ALA A 131 8.53 5.82 -13.25
CA ALA A 131 8.60 4.50 -13.89
C ALA A 131 9.78 3.67 -13.38
N ALA A 132 10.89 4.33 -13.04
CA ALA A 132 12.07 3.68 -12.46
C ALA A 132 11.79 3.06 -11.08
N VAL A 133 11.04 3.75 -10.21
CA VAL A 133 10.65 3.22 -8.88
C VAL A 133 9.72 2.03 -9.05
N ARG A 134 8.69 2.15 -9.89
CA ARG A 134 7.73 1.09 -10.16
C ARG A 134 8.40 -0.16 -10.71
N HIS A 135 9.22 0.01 -11.74
CA HIS A 135 9.98 -1.09 -12.36
C HIS A 135 10.92 -1.77 -11.36
N ARG A 136 11.58 -0.99 -10.48
CA ARG A 136 12.46 -1.52 -9.43
C ARG A 136 11.69 -2.41 -8.45
N LEU A 137 10.52 -1.97 -7.95
CA LEU A 137 9.72 -2.73 -7.00
C LEU A 137 9.28 -4.08 -7.60
N LEU A 138 8.75 -4.06 -8.82
CA LEU A 138 8.34 -5.28 -9.50
C LEU A 138 9.52 -6.22 -9.78
N ALA A 139 10.67 -5.68 -10.19
CA ALA A 139 11.88 -6.48 -10.42
C ALA A 139 12.38 -7.14 -9.12
N GLN A 140 12.27 -6.47 -7.98
CA GLN A 140 12.61 -7.06 -6.68
C GLN A 140 11.68 -8.23 -6.34
N CYS A 141 10.37 -8.08 -6.53
CA CYS A 141 9.39 -9.15 -6.33
C CYS A 141 9.67 -10.36 -7.26
N HIS A 142 9.93 -10.11 -8.54
CA HIS A 142 10.29 -11.17 -9.49
C HIS A 142 11.58 -11.89 -9.10
N ALA A 143 12.56 -11.17 -8.55
CA ALA A 143 13.80 -11.75 -8.02
C ALA A 143 13.63 -12.43 -6.65
N ARG A 144 12.40 -12.55 -6.14
CA ARG A 144 12.07 -13.06 -4.80
C ARG A 144 12.77 -12.30 -3.68
N ARG A 145 13.03 -11.02 -3.91
CA ARG A 145 13.56 -10.10 -2.89
C ARG A 145 12.40 -9.31 -2.31
N THR A 146 12.53 -8.94 -1.06
CA THR A 146 11.59 -8.04 -0.42
C THR A 146 11.66 -6.67 -1.06
N PRO A 147 10.55 -6.11 -1.58
CA PRO A 147 10.55 -4.80 -2.22
C PRO A 147 10.85 -3.70 -1.20
N SER A 148 11.61 -2.71 -1.61
CA SER A 148 11.99 -1.55 -0.80
C SER A 148 11.96 -0.27 -1.62
N LEU A 149 11.55 0.82 -0.98
CA LEU A 149 11.59 2.14 -1.60
C LEU A 149 13.03 2.62 -1.79
N PRO A 150 13.30 3.54 -2.75
CA PRO A 150 14.54 4.30 -2.76
C PRO A 150 14.72 5.07 -1.44
N ALA A 151 15.97 5.18 -0.97
CA ALA A 151 16.29 5.77 0.34
C ALA A 151 15.72 7.18 0.55
N ALA A 152 15.63 7.99 -0.51
CA ALA A 152 15.03 9.32 -0.44
C ALA A 152 13.53 9.28 -0.11
N LEU A 153 12.79 8.35 -0.74
CA LEU A 153 11.37 8.13 -0.50
C LEU A 153 11.12 7.54 0.88
N GLU A 154 11.90 6.55 1.26
CA GLU A 154 11.86 5.93 2.57
C GLU A 154 12.11 6.96 3.69
N SER A 155 13.14 7.80 3.55
CA SER A 155 13.44 8.86 4.49
C SER A 155 12.31 9.88 4.62
N LEU A 156 11.60 10.17 3.54
CA LEU A 156 10.49 11.10 3.56
C LEU A 156 9.29 10.50 4.27
N VAL A 157 8.91 9.28 3.94
CA VAL A 157 7.81 8.57 4.61
C VAL A 157 8.08 8.44 6.11
N ASN A 158 9.32 8.16 6.51
CA ASN A 158 9.72 8.02 7.91
C ASN A 158 9.73 9.37 8.70
N ARG A 159 9.71 10.52 8.01
CA ARG A 159 9.64 11.86 8.63
C ARG A 159 8.23 12.40 8.76
N LEU A 160 7.22 11.68 8.26
CA LEU A 160 5.84 12.14 8.33
C LEU A 160 5.39 12.34 9.78
N PRO A 161 4.54 13.34 10.04
CA PRO A 161 4.00 13.58 11.38
C PRO A 161 3.22 12.36 11.86
N GLN A 162 3.41 12.03 13.14
CA GLN A 162 2.70 10.94 13.80
C GLN A 162 1.46 11.51 14.49
N VAL A 163 0.30 10.98 14.18
CA VAL A 163 -0.95 11.37 14.81
C VAL A 163 -1.45 10.22 15.69
N PRO A 164 -1.92 10.49 16.93
CA PRO A 164 -2.55 9.46 17.74
C PRO A 164 -3.74 8.87 16.97
N ALA A 165 -3.72 7.57 16.76
CA ALA A 165 -4.83 6.86 16.13
C ALA A 165 -5.58 6.09 17.21
N VAL A 166 -6.91 6.16 17.21
CA VAL A 166 -7.76 5.35 18.07
C VAL A 166 -8.39 4.26 17.20
N ASP A 167 -7.99 3.03 17.43
CA ASP A 167 -8.62 1.87 16.82
C ASP A 167 -9.30 1.05 17.93
N PRO A 168 -10.63 1.09 18.05
CA PRO A 168 -11.34 0.46 19.15
C PRO A 168 -11.29 -1.08 19.09
N GLU A 169 -11.02 -1.68 17.94
CA GLU A 169 -11.04 -3.14 17.77
C GLU A 169 -9.65 -3.79 17.89
N TYR A 170 -8.59 -3.09 17.47
CA TYR A 170 -7.23 -3.67 17.38
C TYR A 170 -6.19 -2.97 18.25
N GLY A 171 -6.59 -2.01 19.06
CA GLY A 171 -5.68 -1.13 19.79
C GLY A 171 -5.01 -0.10 18.86
N ALA A 172 -4.73 1.08 19.39
CA ALA A 172 -4.06 2.11 18.60
C ALA A 172 -2.55 1.86 18.57
N PRO A 173 -1.88 1.87 17.42
CA PRO A 173 -0.44 2.05 17.40
C PRO A 173 -0.09 3.38 18.07
N ALA A 174 1.05 3.48 18.73
CA ALA A 174 1.47 4.65 19.52
C ALA A 174 1.49 5.97 18.71
N GLY A 175 1.42 5.88 17.40
CA GLY A 175 1.24 6.97 16.44
C GLY A 175 1.13 6.38 15.04
N VAL A 176 0.30 6.98 14.20
CA VAL A 176 0.18 6.60 12.78
C VAL A 176 0.75 7.72 11.93
N PRO A 177 1.69 7.46 11.01
CA PRO A 177 2.15 8.46 10.07
C PRO A 177 0.96 9.03 9.29
N HIS A 178 0.88 10.35 9.22
CA HIS A 178 -0.18 11.05 8.51
C HIS A 178 0.39 11.65 7.21
N PRO A 179 -0.30 11.50 6.06
CA PRO A 179 0.16 12.09 4.81
C PRO A 179 0.09 13.62 4.89
N ASP A 180 1.16 14.29 4.52
CA ASP A 180 1.24 15.75 4.48
C ASP A 180 1.66 16.27 3.09
N ALA A 181 1.79 17.59 2.98
CA ALA A 181 2.15 18.24 1.73
C ALA A 181 3.53 17.82 1.19
N SER A 182 4.41 17.25 2.02
CA SER A 182 5.73 16.77 1.58
C SER A 182 5.62 15.58 0.63
N LEU A 183 4.56 14.77 0.76
CA LEU A 183 4.25 13.71 -0.19
C LEU A 183 3.86 14.22 -1.58
N ARG A 184 3.32 15.45 -1.69
CA ARG A 184 3.06 16.07 -2.99
C ARG A 184 4.34 16.32 -3.76
N CYS A 185 5.38 16.82 -3.10
CA CYS A 185 6.69 17.05 -3.74
C CYS A 185 7.25 15.76 -4.35
N LEU A 186 6.99 14.60 -3.73
CA LEU A 186 7.36 13.30 -4.27
C LEU A 186 6.68 12.96 -5.59
N LEU A 187 5.41 13.35 -5.72
CA LEU A 187 4.61 13.11 -6.91
C LEU A 187 4.98 14.10 -8.03
N GLU A 188 5.40 15.32 -7.68
CA GLU A 188 5.74 16.39 -8.61
C GLU A 188 7.18 16.30 -9.13
N VAL A 189 8.17 15.99 -8.28
CA VAL A 189 9.59 15.82 -8.68
C VAL A 189 9.78 14.69 -9.66
N ASN A 190 8.91 13.68 -9.65
CA ASN A 190 8.94 12.59 -10.61
C ASN A 190 8.19 12.89 -11.93
N SER A 191 7.53 14.03 -12.03
CA SER A 191 6.80 14.44 -13.24
C SER A 191 7.68 15.24 -14.23
N GLY A 192 9.01 15.28 -14.01
CA GLY A 192 9.97 15.86 -14.96
C GLY A 192 9.78 17.36 -15.13
N CYS A 193 10.13 18.16 -14.13
CA CYS A 193 10.56 19.53 -14.40
C CYS A 193 11.93 19.46 -15.07
N THR A 194 11.94 19.31 -16.39
CA THR A 194 13.06 19.80 -17.19
C THR A 194 13.01 21.31 -17.07
N HIS A 195 13.82 21.85 -16.15
CA HIS A 195 14.22 23.26 -16.23
C HIS A 195 15.02 23.40 -17.50
N ASP A 196 14.37 23.91 -18.51
CA ASP A 196 15.02 24.47 -19.70
C ASP A 196 15.65 25.80 -19.24
N SER A 197 16.98 25.88 -19.34
CA SER A 197 17.79 27.10 -19.09
C SER A 197 18.15 27.70 -20.42
#